data_00fda4557024ce21385d1f1a7e8c967c
#
_entry.id   00fda4557024ce21385d1f1a7e8c967c
#
_cell.length_a   1.000
_cell.length_b   1.000
_cell.length_c   1.000
_cell.angle_alpha   90.00
_cell.angle_beta   90.00
_cell.angle_gamma   90.00
#
_symmetry.space_group_name_H-M   'P 1'
#
loop_
_entity.id
_entity.type
_entity.pdbx_description
1 polymer ?
#
loop_
_entity_poly.entity_id
_entity_poly.type
_entity_poly.pdbx_seq_one_letter_code
_entity_poly.pdbx_strand_id
1 'polypeptide(L)'
;EMYGKADEIVPQLVKGELDAAAVPANLAATLYQKTNGAIEVACINTLGVLYVVENGETVNSVEDLKGKTIVTTGKGTTPEYVLRYILTENGVDPDNDVTLDFYSEATEALAQLQAGTSTIAMLPQPFVTSALAQVEGLRVALDMNEEWEKVAGSKLVTGVLVARKDAVEA
;
A
#
# COMPACT_ATOMS: atom_id res chain seq x y z
N GLU A 1 2.74 -20.98 -3.06
CA GLU A 1 1.43 -20.58 -3.62
C GLU A 1 1.29 -19.06 -3.59
N MET A 2 0.52 -18.50 -4.53
CA MET A 2 0.20 -17.09 -4.57
C MET A 2 -1.31 -16.90 -4.36
N TYR A 3 -1.67 -15.95 -3.51
CA TYR A 3 -3.05 -15.62 -3.17
C TYR A 3 -3.37 -14.19 -3.61
N GLY A 4 -4.59 -13.95 -4.05
CA GLY A 4 -5.04 -12.64 -4.50
C GLY A 4 -5.26 -11.64 -3.36
N LYS A 5 -5.60 -12.15 -2.16
CA LYS A 5 -5.87 -11.34 -0.96
C LYS A 5 -5.19 -11.91 0.27
N ALA A 6 -4.67 -11.02 1.11
CA ALA A 6 -4.02 -11.40 2.37
C ALA A 6 -4.96 -12.16 3.33
N ASP A 7 -6.26 -11.87 3.30
CA ASP A 7 -7.25 -12.53 4.14
C ASP A 7 -7.41 -14.04 3.85
N GLU A 8 -7.03 -14.49 2.66
CA GLU A 8 -7.05 -15.91 2.29
C GLU A 8 -5.91 -16.70 2.94
N ILE A 9 -4.80 -16.04 3.27
CA ILE A 9 -3.60 -16.63 3.87
C ILE A 9 -3.77 -16.82 5.38
N VAL A 10 -4.43 -15.88 6.05
CA VAL A 10 -4.55 -15.85 7.52
C VAL A 10 -5.12 -17.15 8.11
N PRO A 11 -6.24 -17.72 7.60
CA PRO A 11 -6.78 -18.96 8.13
C PRO A 11 -5.82 -20.15 8.01
N GLN A 12 -5.02 -20.19 6.93
CA GLN A 12 -4.08 -21.29 6.67
C GLN A 12 -2.87 -21.23 7.61
N LEU A 13 -2.33 -20.02 7.85
CA LEU A 13 -1.28 -19.81 8.86
C LEU A 13 -1.76 -20.21 10.26
N VAL A 14 -2.95 -19.75 10.66
CA VAL A 14 -3.51 -20.03 11.99
C VAL A 14 -3.80 -21.51 12.20
N LYS A 15 -4.25 -22.22 11.14
CA LYS A 15 -4.49 -23.68 11.18
C LYS A 15 -3.23 -24.53 11.09
N GLY A 16 -2.09 -23.94 10.76
CA GLY A 16 -0.84 -24.65 10.54
C GLY A 16 -0.75 -25.37 9.19
N GLU A 17 -1.55 -24.94 8.22
CA GLU A 17 -1.49 -25.41 6.83
C GLU A 17 -0.35 -24.74 6.06
N LEU A 18 0.11 -23.57 6.54
CA LEU A 18 1.29 -22.84 6.07
C LEU A 18 2.22 -22.55 7.25
N ASP A 19 3.52 -22.68 7.04
CA ASP A 19 4.55 -22.37 8.03
C ASP A 19 4.95 -20.90 8.01
N ALA A 20 4.95 -20.28 6.82
CA ALA A 20 5.32 -18.89 6.62
C ALA A 20 4.55 -18.27 5.45
N ALA A 21 4.39 -16.94 5.48
CA ALA A 21 3.77 -16.18 4.40
C ALA A 21 4.26 -14.74 4.35
N ALA A 22 4.33 -14.18 3.14
CA ALA A 22 4.52 -12.75 2.95
C ALA A 22 3.17 -12.03 3.10
N VAL A 23 3.11 -11.04 3.98
CA VAL A 23 1.88 -10.29 4.30
C VAL A 23 2.17 -8.80 4.42
N PRO A 24 1.14 -7.93 4.27
CA PRO A 24 1.26 -6.52 4.63
C PRO A 24 1.68 -6.31 6.09
N ALA A 25 2.53 -5.32 6.34
CA ALA A 25 3.12 -5.09 7.66
C ALA A 25 2.07 -4.87 8.78
N ASN A 26 0.97 -4.16 8.48
CA ASN A 26 -0.13 -3.96 9.43
C ASN A 26 -0.85 -5.27 9.79
N LEU A 27 -0.99 -6.18 8.83
CA LEU A 27 -1.60 -7.49 9.07
C LEU A 27 -0.73 -8.36 9.97
N ALA A 28 0.60 -8.29 9.81
CA ALA A 28 1.54 -9.00 10.68
C ALA A 28 1.38 -8.60 12.15
N ALA A 29 1.25 -7.30 12.44
CA ALA A 29 1.00 -6.81 13.80
C ALA A 29 -0.32 -7.37 14.38
N THR A 30 -1.37 -7.39 13.55
CA THR A 30 -2.67 -7.97 13.94
C THR A 30 -2.57 -9.47 14.20
N LEU A 31 -1.85 -10.20 13.36
CA LEU A 31 -1.63 -11.64 13.53
C LEU A 31 -0.87 -11.94 14.82
N TYR A 32 0.22 -11.22 15.07
CA TYR A 32 0.99 -11.37 16.30
C TYR A 32 0.11 -11.22 17.55
N GLN A 33 -0.69 -10.15 17.60
CA GLN A 33 -1.60 -9.90 18.74
C GLN A 33 -2.69 -10.97 18.87
N LYS A 34 -3.37 -11.32 17.78
CA LYS A 34 -4.48 -12.30 17.79
C LYS A 34 -4.03 -13.71 18.10
N THR A 35 -2.80 -14.07 17.81
CA THR A 35 -2.24 -15.40 18.07
C THR A 35 -1.38 -15.45 19.33
N ASN A 36 -1.33 -14.35 20.13
CA ASN A 36 -0.48 -14.23 21.32
C ASN A 36 0.99 -14.58 21.01
N GLY A 37 1.52 -14.12 19.88
CA GLY A 37 2.89 -14.35 19.47
C GLY A 37 3.16 -15.73 18.86
N ALA A 38 2.15 -16.53 18.54
CA ALA A 38 2.36 -17.80 17.84
C ALA A 38 2.75 -17.60 16.36
N ILE A 39 2.44 -16.43 15.79
CA ILE A 39 2.92 -16.00 14.47
C ILE A 39 3.78 -14.75 14.69
N GLU A 40 5.01 -14.77 14.22
CA GLU A 40 6.01 -13.73 14.42
C GLU A 40 6.53 -13.21 13.07
N VAL A 41 7.09 -11.98 13.07
CA VAL A 41 7.79 -11.44 11.90
C VAL A 41 9.18 -12.04 11.83
N ALA A 42 9.46 -12.77 10.77
CA ALA A 42 10.78 -13.34 10.52
C ALA A 42 11.74 -12.32 9.88
N CYS A 43 11.24 -11.55 8.90
CA CYS A 43 12.03 -10.48 8.28
C CYS A 43 11.14 -9.47 7.54
N ILE A 44 11.72 -8.30 7.26
CA ILE A 44 11.16 -7.34 6.31
C ILE A 44 11.53 -7.80 4.91
N ASN A 45 10.55 -7.94 4.02
CA ASN A 45 10.77 -8.35 2.63
C ASN A 45 10.51 -7.23 1.61
N THR A 46 9.78 -6.18 2.00
CA THR A 46 9.43 -5.09 1.09
C THR A 46 9.49 -3.73 1.78
N LEU A 47 10.28 -2.82 1.21
CA LEU A 47 10.37 -1.43 1.61
C LEU A 47 9.82 -0.54 0.49
N GLY A 48 9.01 0.46 0.83
CA GLY A 48 8.45 1.42 -0.12
C GLY A 48 7.41 0.78 -1.05
N VAL A 49 7.57 0.93 -2.34
CA VAL A 49 6.78 0.46 -3.49
C VAL A 49 5.52 1.26 -3.83
N LEU A 50 5.15 2.28 -3.07
CA LEU A 50 3.96 3.09 -3.31
C LEU A 50 4.33 4.44 -3.95
N TYR A 51 3.58 4.83 -4.98
CA TYR A 51 3.80 6.07 -5.71
C TYR A 51 2.47 6.72 -6.07
N VAL A 52 2.41 8.05 -5.98
CA VAL A 52 1.33 8.81 -6.60
C VAL A 52 1.74 9.13 -8.04
N VAL A 53 0.92 8.71 -9.00
CA VAL A 53 1.06 9.04 -10.42
C VAL A 53 -0.01 10.03 -10.82
N GLU A 54 0.31 10.89 -11.76
CA GLU A 54 -0.58 11.92 -12.28
C GLU A 54 -0.49 12.01 -13.80
N ASN A 55 -1.64 12.08 -14.46
CA ASN A 55 -1.74 12.54 -15.84
C ASN A 55 -2.03 14.05 -15.82
N GLY A 56 -0.97 14.84 -15.78
CA GLY A 56 -0.99 16.29 -15.56
C GLY A 56 0.26 16.78 -14.85
N GLU A 57 0.26 18.05 -14.46
CA GLU A 57 1.40 18.72 -13.79
C GLU A 57 0.93 19.53 -12.57
N THR A 58 -0.12 19.08 -11.88
CA THR A 58 -0.74 19.85 -10.80
C THR A 58 -0.32 19.39 -9.40
N VAL A 59 0.32 18.21 -9.27
CA VAL A 59 0.78 17.66 -8.00
C VAL A 59 2.30 17.68 -7.97
N ASN A 60 2.88 18.56 -7.15
CA ASN A 60 4.32 18.69 -6.93
C ASN A 60 4.70 18.52 -5.45
N SER A 61 3.70 18.52 -4.57
CA SER A 61 3.81 18.26 -3.14
C SER A 61 2.57 17.53 -2.63
N VAL A 62 2.61 17.05 -1.39
CA VAL A 62 1.47 16.38 -0.77
C VAL A 62 0.28 17.34 -0.60
N GLU A 63 0.55 18.59 -0.29
CA GLU A 63 -0.48 19.64 -0.11
C GLU A 63 -1.28 19.93 -1.39
N ASP A 64 -0.68 19.73 -2.56
CA ASP A 64 -1.36 19.90 -3.85
C ASP A 64 -2.46 18.86 -4.09
N LEU A 65 -2.53 17.82 -3.27
CA LEU A 65 -3.61 16.82 -3.31
C LEU A 65 -4.93 17.33 -2.76
N LYS A 66 -4.96 18.49 -2.06
CA LYS A 66 -6.21 19.08 -1.55
C LYS A 66 -7.19 19.33 -2.69
N GLY A 67 -8.45 18.95 -2.45
CA GLY A 67 -9.55 19.07 -3.40
C GLY A 67 -9.53 18.03 -4.53
N LYS A 68 -8.59 17.08 -4.51
CA LYS A 68 -8.44 16.09 -5.58
C LYS A 68 -9.01 14.72 -5.20
N THR A 69 -9.34 13.94 -6.23
CA THR A 69 -9.71 12.52 -6.10
C THR A 69 -8.47 11.67 -6.39
N ILE A 70 -8.15 10.78 -5.47
CA ILE A 70 -7.03 9.86 -5.56
C ILE A 70 -7.59 8.44 -5.66
N VAL A 71 -7.40 7.83 -6.83
CA VAL A 71 -7.72 6.40 -7.02
C VAL A 71 -6.64 5.56 -6.37
N THR A 72 -7.02 4.55 -5.60
CA THR A 72 -6.06 3.67 -4.93
C THR A 72 -6.65 2.28 -4.66
N THR A 73 -5.85 1.43 -4.03
CA THR A 73 -6.25 0.07 -3.62
C THR A 73 -5.87 -0.20 -2.17
N GLY A 74 -6.24 -1.36 -1.66
CA GLY A 74 -5.81 -1.80 -0.34
C GLY A 74 -6.52 -1.10 0.82
N LYS A 75 -7.84 -0.87 0.69
CA LYS A 75 -8.68 -0.35 1.79
C LYS A 75 -8.53 -1.24 3.03
N GLY A 76 -8.28 -0.62 4.20
CA GLY A 76 -8.03 -1.32 5.46
C GLY A 76 -6.65 -1.97 5.57
N THR A 77 -5.72 -1.67 4.65
CA THR A 77 -4.36 -2.22 4.65
C THR A 77 -3.30 -1.14 4.58
N THR A 78 -2.02 -1.54 4.55
CA THR A 78 -0.86 -0.63 4.57
C THR A 78 -0.97 0.54 3.58
N PRO A 79 -1.37 0.37 2.30
CA PRO A 79 -1.48 1.51 1.38
C PRO A 79 -2.40 2.62 1.87
N GLU A 80 -3.59 2.30 2.39
CA GLU A 80 -4.50 3.32 2.94
C GLU A 80 -3.90 4.03 4.13
N TYR A 81 -3.35 3.28 5.10
CA TYR A 81 -2.78 3.88 6.31
C TYR A 81 -1.59 4.78 6.02
N VAL A 82 -0.73 4.38 5.09
CA VAL A 82 0.41 5.18 4.63
C VAL A 82 -0.06 6.50 4.00
N LEU A 83 -1.02 6.43 3.08
CA LEU A 83 -1.57 7.62 2.42
C LEU A 83 -2.20 8.57 3.43
N ARG A 84 -3.07 8.07 4.31
CA ARG A 84 -3.73 8.87 5.34
C ARG A 84 -2.74 9.52 6.30
N TYR A 85 -1.72 8.79 6.72
CA TYR A 85 -0.69 9.32 7.60
C TYR A 85 0.10 10.45 6.95
N ILE A 86 0.60 10.23 5.71
CA ILE A 86 1.35 11.25 4.97
C ILE A 86 0.49 12.49 4.72
N LEU A 87 -0.78 12.33 4.33
CA LEU A 87 -1.71 13.45 4.16
C LEU A 87 -1.84 14.25 5.46
N THR A 88 -2.12 13.58 6.58
CA THR A 88 -2.32 14.21 7.88
C THR A 88 -1.08 14.98 8.35
N GLU A 89 0.10 14.38 8.24
CA GLU A 89 1.37 15.03 8.64
C GLU A 89 1.74 16.24 7.79
N ASN A 90 1.20 16.32 6.55
CA ASN A 90 1.35 17.50 5.67
C ASN A 90 0.13 18.46 5.74
N GLY A 91 -0.72 18.33 6.77
CA GLY A 91 -1.84 19.25 6.99
C GLY A 91 -2.97 19.11 5.97
N VAL A 92 -3.11 17.92 5.37
CA VAL A 92 -4.21 17.55 4.47
C VAL A 92 -5.13 16.57 5.21
N ASP A 93 -6.38 16.94 5.43
CA ASP A 93 -7.36 16.05 6.07
C ASP A 93 -7.81 14.97 5.08
N PRO A 94 -7.50 13.68 5.35
CA PRO A 94 -7.83 12.60 4.42
C PRO A 94 -9.32 12.32 4.28
N ASP A 95 -10.16 12.86 5.14
CA ASP A 95 -11.61 12.64 5.12
C ASP A 95 -12.39 13.86 4.58
N ASN A 96 -11.77 15.06 4.62
CA ASN A 96 -12.45 16.30 4.22
C ASN A 96 -11.75 17.03 3.07
N ASP A 97 -10.42 16.93 2.97
CA ASP A 97 -9.64 17.69 1.96
C ASP A 97 -9.41 16.91 0.66
N VAL A 98 -9.58 15.59 0.66
CA VAL A 98 -9.38 14.73 -0.53
C VAL A 98 -10.53 13.72 -0.64
N THR A 99 -10.71 13.17 -1.85
CA THR A 99 -11.58 12.01 -2.06
C THR A 99 -10.70 10.79 -2.33
N LEU A 100 -10.79 9.77 -1.46
CA LEU A 100 -10.10 8.50 -1.66
C LEU A 100 -11.04 7.48 -2.29
N ASP A 101 -10.78 7.13 -3.54
CA ASP A 101 -11.60 6.18 -4.32
C ASP A 101 -10.88 4.82 -4.38
N PHE A 102 -11.45 3.82 -3.66
CA PHE A 102 -10.82 2.52 -3.46
C PHE A 102 -11.34 1.47 -4.43
N TYR A 103 -10.43 0.85 -5.15
CA TYR A 103 -10.68 -0.30 -6.01
C TYR A 103 -10.13 -1.59 -5.38
N SER A 104 -10.72 -2.73 -5.74
CA SER A 104 -10.32 -4.03 -5.21
C SER A 104 -8.94 -4.46 -5.70
N GLU A 105 -8.62 -4.16 -6.95
CA GLU A 105 -7.39 -4.58 -7.62
C GLU A 105 -6.68 -3.38 -8.28
N ALA A 106 -5.34 -3.43 -8.31
CA ALA A 106 -4.54 -2.37 -8.94
C ALA A 106 -4.77 -2.27 -10.46
N THR A 107 -5.19 -3.35 -11.10
CA THR A 107 -5.61 -3.37 -12.51
C THR A 107 -6.86 -2.53 -12.77
N GLU A 108 -7.80 -2.52 -11.82
CA GLU A 108 -9.01 -1.69 -11.92
C GLU A 108 -8.66 -0.20 -11.77
N ALA A 109 -7.79 0.14 -10.81
CA ALA A 109 -7.28 1.49 -10.63
C ALA A 109 -6.51 1.98 -11.88
N LEU A 110 -5.69 1.12 -12.48
CA LEU A 110 -5.00 1.42 -13.74
C LEU A 110 -5.99 1.67 -14.89
N ALA A 111 -7.07 0.90 -14.97
CA ALA A 111 -8.09 1.09 -15.99
C ALA A 111 -8.78 2.46 -15.89
N GLN A 112 -8.93 3.05 -14.69
CA GLN A 112 -9.47 4.40 -14.52
C GLN A 112 -8.54 5.47 -15.12
N LEU A 113 -7.22 5.32 -14.94
CA LEU A 113 -6.23 6.20 -15.57
C LEU A 113 -6.25 6.07 -17.09
N GLN A 114 -6.31 4.85 -17.62
CA GLN A 114 -6.37 4.58 -19.07
C GLN A 114 -7.64 5.14 -19.72
N ALA A 115 -8.78 5.05 -19.04
CA ALA A 115 -10.05 5.59 -19.50
C ALA A 115 -10.12 7.13 -19.38
N GLY A 116 -9.16 7.78 -18.70
CA GLY A 116 -9.19 9.20 -18.43
C GLY A 116 -10.28 9.62 -17.44
N THR A 117 -10.91 8.67 -16.74
CA THR A 117 -11.92 8.93 -15.70
C THR A 117 -11.30 9.42 -14.40
N SER A 118 -10.02 9.12 -14.18
CA SER A 118 -9.20 9.68 -13.12
C SER A 118 -7.86 10.14 -13.68
N THR A 119 -7.30 11.19 -13.09
CA THR A 119 -5.99 11.74 -13.46
C THR A 119 -4.92 11.45 -12.42
N ILE A 120 -5.31 11.06 -11.20
CA ILE A 120 -4.39 10.82 -10.07
C ILE A 120 -4.69 9.45 -9.48
N ALA A 121 -3.65 8.66 -9.29
CA ALA A 121 -3.76 7.39 -8.58
C ALA A 121 -2.55 7.15 -7.69
N MET A 122 -2.75 6.48 -6.54
CA MET A 122 -1.66 5.88 -5.78
C MET A 122 -1.61 4.38 -6.07
N LEU A 123 -0.51 3.94 -6.65
CA LEU A 123 -0.32 2.55 -7.10
C LEU A 123 0.97 1.96 -6.52
N PRO A 124 1.00 0.62 -6.32
CA PRO A 124 2.24 -0.08 -6.01
C PRO A 124 3.03 -0.44 -7.27
N GLN A 125 4.32 -0.72 -7.13
CA GLN A 125 5.05 -1.46 -8.15
C GLN A 125 4.56 -2.94 -8.19
N PRO A 126 4.51 -3.56 -9.36
CA PRO A 126 4.96 -3.09 -10.69
C PRO A 126 3.90 -2.29 -11.49
N PHE A 127 2.73 -2.02 -10.92
CA PHE A 127 1.62 -1.35 -11.62
C PHE A 127 1.96 0.10 -12.04
N VAL A 128 2.78 0.80 -11.29
CA VAL A 128 3.30 2.13 -11.67
C VAL A 128 4.04 2.04 -13.00
N THR A 129 4.97 1.09 -13.14
CA THR A 129 5.72 0.88 -14.39
C THR A 129 4.77 0.56 -15.55
N SER A 130 3.77 -0.30 -15.32
CA SER A 130 2.75 -0.63 -16.32
C SER A 130 1.92 0.59 -16.70
N ALA A 131 1.52 1.41 -15.73
CA ALA A 131 0.75 2.64 -15.95
C ALA A 131 1.52 3.64 -16.81
N LEU A 132 2.78 3.91 -16.47
CA LEU A 132 3.67 4.81 -17.22
C LEU A 132 3.89 4.37 -18.67
N ALA A 133 3.88 3.06 -18.93
CA ALA A 133 4.05 2.53 -20.28
C ALA A 133 2.75 2.58 -21.12
N GLN A 134 1.58 2.66 -20.49
CA GLN A 134 0.29 2.51 -21.16
C GLN A 134 -0.54 3.81 -21.21
N VAL A 135 -0.24 4.77 -20.36
CA VAL A 135 -0.95 6.05 -20.27
C VAL A 135 -0.03 7.18 -20.71
N GLU A 136 -0.29 7.76 -21.87
CA GLU A 136 0.49 8.87 -22.40
C GLU A 136 0.38 10.10 -21.49
N GLY A 137 1.52 10.74 -21.19
CA GLY A 137 1.58 11.92 -20.31
C GLY A 137 1.51 11.62 -18.81
N LEU A 138 1.40 10.35 -18.43
CA LEU A 138 1.45 9.97 -17.01
C LEU A 138 2.87 10.13 -16.46
N ARG A 139 2.98 10.69 -15.26
CA ARG A 139 4.25 10.83 -14.54
C ARG A 139 4.14 10.32 -13.10
N VAL A 140 5.26 10.02 -12.48
CA VAL A 140 5.34 9.89 -11.03
C VAL A 140 5.34 11.29 -10.45
N ALA A 141 4.32 11.62 -9.67
CA ALA A 141 4.18 12.91 -9.00
C ALA A 141 4.85 12.88 -7.63
N LEU A 142 4.61 11.82 -6.82
CA LEU A 142 5.21 11.68 -5.49
C LEU A 142 5.72 10.24 -5.29
N ASP A 143 6.93 10.11 -4.72
CA ASP A 143 7.42 8.87 -4.14
C ASP A 143 6.98 8.81 -2.67
N MET A 144 6.03 7.92 -2.37
CA MET A 144 5.46 7.83 -1.03
C MET A 144 6.46 7.32 0.02
N ASN A 145 7.54 6.67 -0.42
CA ASN A 145 8.62 6.27 0.47
C ASN A 145 9.46 7.48 0.92
N GLU A 146 9.76 8.40 -0.01
CA GLU A 146 10.44 9.66 0.31
C GLU A 146 9.56 10.56 1.19
N GLU A 147 8.26 10.67 0.86
CA GLU A 147 7.31 11.44 1.67
C GLU A 147 7.14 10.85 3.08
N TRP A 148 7.13 9.52 3.19
CA TRP A 148 7.12 8.85 4.49
C TRP A 148 8.39 9.15 5.30
N GLU A 149 9.57 9.06 4.69
CA GLU A 149 10.83 9.35 5.37
C GLU A 149 10.89 10.78 5.93
N LYS A 150 10.33 11.75 5.19
CA LYS A 150 10.27 13.16 5.65
C LYS A 150 9.45 13.33 6.93
N VAL A 151 8.33 12.60 7.07
CA VAL A 151 7.40 12.76 8.20
C VAL A 151 7.63 11.76 9.33
N ALA A 152 8.08 10.54 9.02
CA ALA A 152 8.26 9.47 10.00
C ALA A 152 9.72 9.29 10.45
N GLY A 153 10.69 9.84 9.72
CA GLY A 153 12.12 9.69 10.00
C GLY A 153 12.65 8.26 9.88
N SER A 154 11.92 7.37 9.18
CA SER A 154 12.27 5.96 9.01
C SER A 154 11.87 5.46 7.63
N LYS A 155 12.41 4.30 7.23
CA LYS A 155 11.99 3.64 5.98
C LYS A 155 10.53 3.17 6.08
N LEU A 156 9.81 3.26 4.97
CA LEU A 156 8.46 2.72 4.85
C LEU A 156 8.51 1.20 4.71
N VAL A 157 8.04 0.47 5.71
CA VAL A 157 7.89 -0.98 5.66
C VAL A 157 6.49 -1.32 5.17
N THR A 158 6.38 -1.91 3.99
CA THR A 158 5.09 -2.28 3.38
C THR A 158 4.80 -3.77 3.46
N GLY A 159 5.81 -4.62 3.39
CA GLY A 159 5.66 -6.06 3.47
C GLY A 159 6.68 -6.73 4.37
N VAL A 160 6.23 -7.81 5.00
CA VAL A 160 7.04 -8.64 5.88
C VAL A 160 6.77 -10.12 5.60
N LEU A 161 7.75 -10.97 5.91
CA LEU A 161 7.56 -12.39 6.03
C LEU A 161 7.19 -12.70 7.48
N VAL A 162 6.04 -13.31 7.69
CA VAL A 162 5.65 -13.88 8.98
C VAL A 162 5.84 -15.40 8.95
N ALA A 163 6.15 -15.96 10.10
CA ALA A 163 6.28 -17.40 10.27
C ALA A 163 5.63 -17.85 11.58
N ARG A 164 5.19 -19.10 11.62
CA ARG A 164 4.77 -19.74 12.85
C ARG A 164 6.00 -20.01 13.72
N LYS A 165 5.89 -19.70 15.01
CA LYS A 165 6.98 -19.84 15.95
C LYS A 165 7.47 -21.29 16.07
N ASP A 166 6.55 -22.26 16.13
CA ASP A 166 6.85 -23.67 16.18
C ASP A 166 7.55 -24.21 14.91
N ALA A 167 7.31 -23.60 13.75
CA ALA A 167 7.98 -23.95 12.50
C ALA A 167 9.40 -23.34 12.40
N VAL A 168 9.65 -22.22 13.07
CA VAL A 168 10.99 -21.57 13.10
C VAL A 168 11.91 -22.24 14.11
N GLU A 169 11.35 -22.75 15.22
CA GLU A 169 12.09 -23.41 16.32
C GLU A 169 12.35 -24.92 16.05
N ALA A 170 11.76 -25.50 14.99
CA ALA A 170 11.90 -26.90 14.61
C ALA A 170 13.18 -27.15 13.78
#